data_2ac1ae7de324ef0362cfd2996b38979c
#
_entry.id   2ac1ae7de324ef0362cfd2996b38979c
#
_cell.length_a   1.000
_cell.length_b   1.000
_cell.length_c   1.000
_cell.angle_alpha   90.00
_cell.angle_beta   90.00
_cell.angle_gamma   90.00
#
_symmetry.space_group_name_H-M   'P 1'
#
loop_
_entity.id
_entity.type
_entity.pdbx_description
1 polymer ?
#
loop_
_entity_poly.entity_id
_entity_poly.type
_entity_poly.pdbx_seq_one_letter_code
_entity_poly.pdbx_strand_id
1 'polypeptide(L)'
;MTTIQVNGENYPSTIVENNSESLDGKIQTPLLLSFPHSGENYPDDFGTNPELEFNVLDFPNDKYVNELYIERKNLNLTSVHANFPRSYIDVNRHQHNIDVNMLKDGESWYGRIHPAGLETGTTLFWSKTKEIFEIYSRKLSHNELKQRLAKCFVPYHQLMTYHTQKMHQNHGKAFILDCHSMTQFDSKKRGRKERPQIDIGDRNGQGCSLEYSECVADSFSSLGYDVTINGRF
;
A
#
# COMPACT_ATOMS: atom_id res chain seq x y z
N MET A 1 12.18 16.55 -2.66
CA MET A 1 11.16 15.76 -1.91
C MET A 1 10.21 16.76 -1.29
N THR A 2 8.98 16.78 -1.74
CA THR A 2 7.97 17.71 -1.22
C THR A 2 7.30 17.05 -0.04
N THR A 3 7.61 17.50 1.18
CA THR A 3 6.90 17.10 2.38
C THR A 3 5.58 17.85 2.39
N ILE A 4 4.45 17.16 2.48
CA ILE A 4 3.15 17.84 2.61
C ILE A 4 2.88 18.09 4.08
N GLN A 5 2.49 19.32 4.39
CA GLN A 5 1.92 19.68 5.67
C GLN A 5 0.42 19.42 5.65
N VAL A 6 -0.07 18.56 6.53
CA VAL A 6 -1.49 18.41 6.81
C VAL A 6 -1.72 18.95 8.21
N ASN A 7 -2.59 19.95 8.36
CA ASN A 7 -2.88 20.63 9.63
C ASN A 7 -1.65 21.22 10.35
N GLY A 8 -0.62 21.65 9.59
CA GLY A 8 0.59 22.26 10.15
C GLY A 8 1.68 21.27 10.61
N GLU A 9 1.44 19.96 10.48
CA GLU A 9 2.43 18.94 10.83
C GLU A 9 3.14 18.40 9.57
N ASN A 10 4.45 18.21 9.67
CA ASN A 10 5.26 17.56 8.63
C ASN A 10 5.22 16.05 8.82
N TYR A 11 4.85 15.30 7.78
CA TYR A 11 4.83 13.85 7.79
C TYR A 11 5.99 13.28 6.95
N PRO A 12 7.15 13.01 7.57
CA PRO A 12 8.33 12.55 6.83
C PRO A 12 8.19 11.12 6.28
N SER A 13 7.18 10.38 6.74
CA SER A 13 6.97 8.98 6.37
C SER A 13 6.08 8.77 5.14
N THR A 14 5.48 9.84 4.60
CA THR A 14 4.57 9.75 3.46
C THR A 14 4.90 10.85 2.46
N ILE A 15 5.01 10.51 1.18
CA ILE A 15 5.29 11.46 0.11
C ILE A 15 4.04 11.61 -0.74
N VAL A 16 3.65 12.84 -1.02
CA VAL A 16 2.62 13.15 -2.00
C VAL A 16 3.26 13.89 -3.15
N GLU A 17 3.09 13.36 -4.35
CA GLU A 17 3.45 14.05 -5.58
C GLU A 17 2.18 14.56 -6.24
N ASN A 18 2.04 15.86 -6.32
CA ASN A 18 0.87 16.50 -6.90
C ASN A 18 1.26 17.28 -8.16
N ASN A 19 1.22 16.58 -9.29
CA ASN A 19 1.53 17.17 -10.60
C ASN A 19 0.28 17.69 -11.32
N SER A 20 -0.91 17.50 -10.74
CA SER A 20 -2.19 17.79 -11.42
C SER A 20 -2.88 19.08 -10.92
N GLU A 21 -2.29 19.82 -10.00
CA GLU A 21 -2.85 21.12 -9.58
C GLU A 21 -2.55 22.20 -10.62
N SER A 22 -3.59 22.87 -11.07
CA SER A 22 -3.48 24.10 -11.84
C SER A 22 -3.16 25.29 -10.92
N LEU A 23 -2.79 26.43 -11.49
CA LEU A 23 -2.46 27.66 -10.75
C LEU A 23 -3.60 28.15 -9.82
N ASP A 24 -4.85 27.78 -10.09
CA ASP A 24 -6.02 28.06 -9.26
C ASP A 24 -6.29 26.99 -8.19
N GLY A 25 -5.36 26.04 -8.01
CA GLY A 25 -5.44 24.98 -7.00
C GLY A 25 -6.44 23.86 -7.33
N LYS A 26 -6.90 23.75 -8.59
CA LYS A 26 -7.79 22.65 -9.01
C LYS A 26 -6.98 21.45 -9.49
N ILE A 27 -7.39 20.28 -9.04
CA ILE A 27 -6.87 19.02 -9.57
C ILE A 27 -7.41 18.81 -10.99
N GLN A 28 -6.52 18.54 -11.96
CA GLN A 28 -6.87 18.47 -13.37
C GLN A 28 -7.47 17.13 -13.79
N THR A 29 -7.14 16.05 -13.11
CA THR A 29 -7.63 14.71 -13.42
C THR A 29 -8.27 14.07 -12.19
N PRO A 30 -9.40 13.33 -12.32
CA PRO A 30 -10.04 12.63 -11.22
C PRO A 30 -9.38 11.29 -10.89
N LEU A 31 -8.09 11.11 -11.19
CA LEU A 31 -7.34 9.88 -10.95
C LEU A 31 -6.24 10.09 -9.91
N LEU A 32 -6.32 9.31 -8.82
CA LEU A 32 -5.31 9.22 -7.77
C LEU A 32 -4.57 7.90 -7.89
N LEU A 33 -3.24 7.97 -7.96
CA LEU A 33 -2.37 6.79 -7.87
C LEU A 33 -1.95 6.57 -6.42
N SER A 34 -2.04 5.33 -5.95
CA SER A 34 -1.64 4.89 -4.62
C SER A 34 -0.49 3.91 -4.73
N PHE A 35 0.61 4.15 -4.00
CA PHE A 35 1.79 3.27 -3.94
C PHE A 35 2.06 2.89 -2.47
N PRO A 36 1.28 1.93 -1.92
CA PRO A 36 1.36 1.61 -0.50
C PRO A 36 2.59 0.80 -0.11
N HIS A 37 3.28 0.19 -1.07
CA HIS A 37 4.31 -0.81 -0.81
C HIS A 37 5.65 -0.59 -1.52
N SER A 38 5.87 0.58 -2.12
CA SER A 38 7.11 0.89 -2.84
C SER A 38 8.18 1.57 -1.97
N GLY A 39 7.90 1.75 -0.66
CA GLY A 39 8.80 2.46 0.24
C GLY A 39 10.00 1.63 0.67
N GLU A 40 11.18 2.26 0.64
CA GLU A 40 12.47 1.66 1.00
C GLU A 40 13.15 2.36 2.17
N ASN A 41 12.47 3.31 2.83
CA ASN A 41 13.00 3.97 4.03
C ASN A 41 12.67 3.12 5.26
N TYR A 42 13.65 2.34 5.72
CA TYR A 42 13.55 1.51 6.91
C TYR A 42 13.79 2.38 8.15
N PRO A 43 12.76 2.58 9.02
CA PRO A 43 12.94 3.40 10.21
C PRO A 43 13.93 2.80 11.20
N ASP A 44 14.75 3.64 11.85
CA ASP A 44 15.73 3.22 12.87
C ASP A 44 15.07 2.50 14.04
N ASP A 45 13.79 2.83 14.35
CA ASP A 45 13.00 2.21 15.41
C ASP A 45 12.31 0.90 14.99
N PHE A 46 12.61 0.36 13.81
CA PHE A 46 12.00 -0.90 13.35
C PHE A 46 12.32 -2.05 14.31
N GLY A 47 13.57 -2.18 14.74
CA GLY A 47 13.99 -3.13 15.76
C GLY A 47 13.72 -4.58 15.36
N THR A 48 14.08 -4.95 14.13
CA THR A 48 13.96 -6.31 13.59
C THR A 48 14.89 -7.29 14.29
N ASN A 49 14.63 -8.58 14.12
CA ASN A 49 15.54 -9.65 14.54
C ASN A 49 16.91 -9.46 13.87
N PRO A 50 18.02 -9.36 14.62
CA PRO A 50 19.35 -9.15 14.05
C PRO A 50 19.85 -10.30 13.15
N GLU A 51 19.27 -11.49 13.28
CA GLU A 51 19.59 -12.67 12.47
C GLU A 51 18.80 -12.69 11.14
N LEU A 52 17.81 -11.80 10.97
CA LEU A 52 17.02 -11.73 9.75
C LEU A 52 17.79 -10.99 8.67
N GLU A 53 18.09 -11.67 7.58
CA GLU A 53 18.75 -11.06 6.42
C GLU A 53 17.88 -9.96 5.82
N PHE A 54 18.52 -8.84 5.45
CA PHE A 54 17.83 -7.68 4.91
C PHE A 54 17.06 -7.98 3.62
N ASN A 55 17.63 -8.78 2.72
CA ASN A 55 16.97 -9.20 1.47
C ASN A 55 15.67 -9.97 1.71
N VAL A 56 15.60 -10.77 2.78
CA VAL A 56 14.39 -11.51 3.16
C VAL A 56 13.31 -10.57 3.72
N LEU A 57 13.71 -9.58 4.51
CA LEU A 57 12.82 -8.54 5.03
C LEU A 57 12.28 -7.64 3.92
N ASP A 58 13.10 -7.33 2.93
CA ASP A 58 12.84 -6.39 1.85
C ASP A 58 12.08 -7.01 0.66
N PHE A 59 12.22 -8.32 0.46
CA PHE A 59 11.58 -9.07 -0.64
C PHE A 59 10.07 -8.83 -0.81
N PRO A 60 9.25 -8.59 0.24
CA PRO A 60 7.82 -8.35 0.07
C PRO A 60 7.44 -7.01 -0.54
N ASN A 61 8.36 -6.06 -0.64
CA ASN A 61 8.07 -4.72 -1.17
C ASN A 61 7.82 -4.76 -2.68
N ASP A 62 6.94 -3.88 -3.13
CA ASP A 62 6.63 -3.66 -4.54
C ASP A 62 7.63 -2.63 -5.10
N LYS A 63 8.91 -3.03 -5.19
CA LYS A 63 10.00 -2.15 -5.62
C LYS A 63 9.76 -1.58 -7.02
N TYR A 64 10.15 -0.31 -7.20
CA TYR A 64 10.11 0.41 -8.47
C TYR A 64 8.72 0.65 -9.06
N VAL A 65 7.64 0.14 -8.44
CA VAL A 65 6.28 0.34 -8.97
C VAL A 65 5.94 1.83 -9.04
N ASN A 66 6.30 2.61 -8.05
CA ASN A 66 6.15 4.07 -8.07
C ASN A 66 6.93 4.72 -9.23
N GLU A 67 8.14 4.23 -9.56
CA GLU A 67 8.98 4.77 -10.63
C GLU A 67 8.38 4.56 -12.01
N LEU A 68 7.72 3.42 -12.24
CA LEU A 68 7.04 3.11 -13.50
C LEU A 68 6.00 4.16 -13.91
N TYR A 69 5.40 4.85 -12.92
CA TYR A 69 4.37 5.86 -13.15
C TYR A 69 4.91 7.29 -13.05
N ILE A 70 5.95 7.55 -12.23
CA ILE A 70 6.50 8.89 -11.98
C ILE A 70 7.30 9.43 -13.16
N GLU A 71 7.97 8.59 -13.94
CA GLU A 71 8.76 9.04 -15.10
C GLU A 71 7.95 9.79 -16.16
N ARG A 72 6.62 9.72 -16.10
CA ARG A 72 5.69 10.42 -17.00
C ARG A 72 5.20 11.74 -16.41
N LYS A 73 6.11 12.65 -16.10
CA LYS A 73 5.85 14.01 -15.56
C LYS A 73 4.83 14.84 -16.35
N ASN A 74 4.44 14.40 -17.55
CA ASN A 74 3.51 15.13 -18.43
C ASN A 74 2.03 14.74 -18.24
N LEU A 75 1.71 13.79 -17.34
CA LEU A 75 0.33 13.28 -17.24
C LEU A 75 -0.54 14.02 -16.23
N ASN A 76 -0.02 15.03 -15.53
CA ASN A 76 -0.78 15.79 -14.51
C ASN A 76 -1.54 14.88 -13.54
N LEU A 77 -0.88 13.84 -13.04
CA LEU A 77 -1.45 12.87 -12.08
C LEU A 77 -1.09 13.24 -10.67
N THR A 78 -2.03 13.02 -9.76
CA THR A 78 -1.76 13.07 -8.31
C THR A 78 -1.45 11.68 -7.80
N SER A 79 -0.43 11.57 -6.95
CA SER A 79 -0.05 10.29 -6.35
C SER A 79 0.27 10.40 -4.86
N VAL A 80 0.00 9.32 -4.11
CA VAL A 80 0.34 9.17 -2.70
C VAL A 80 1.22 7.95 -2.54
N HIS A 81 2.39 8.13 -1.92
CA HIS A 81 3.39 7.08 -1.75
C HIS A 81 3.66 6.84 -0.25
N ALA A 82 3.62 5.60 0.20
CA ALA A 82 4.26 5.20 1.44
C ALA A 82 5.77 5.11 1.19
N ASN A 83 6.57 5.81 1.99
CA ASN A 83 8.02 5.77 1.82
C ASN A 83 8.71 4.77 2.78
N PHE A 84 7.94 4.10 3.63
CA PHE A 84 8.36 3.05 4.54
C PHE A 84 7.94 1.66 4.02
N PRO A 85 8.66 0.57 4.41
CA PRO A 85 8.35 -0.76 3.93
C PRO A 85 7.04 -1.29 4.54
N ARG A 86 6.30 -2.09 3.77
CA ARG A 86 5.07 -2.73 4.24
C ARG A 86 5.28 -3.67 5.42
N SER A 87 6.47 -4.20 5.60
CA SER A 87 6.83 -5.05 6.75
C SER A 87 6.89 -4.28 8.07
N TYR A 88 7.13 -2.95 8.03
CA TYR A 88 7.06 -2.08 9.20
C TYR A 88 5.61 -1.76 9.59
N ILE A 89 4.79 -1.36 8.61
CA ILE A 89 3.35 -1.17 8.72
C ILE A 89 2.71 -1.22 7.32
N ASP A 90 1.73 -2.09 7.12
CA ASP A 90 1.05 -2.26 5.84
C ASP A 90 -0.20 -1.38 5.77
N VAL A 91 -0.08 -0.21 5.14
CA VAL A 91 -1.18 0.75 5.00
C VAL A 91 -2.34 0.23 4.13
N ASN A 92 -2.15 -0.88 3.42
CA ASN A 92 -3.20 -1.57 2.67
C ASN A 92 -3.87 -2.68 3.49
N ARG A 93 -3.79 -2.59 4.83
CA ARG A 93 -4.49 -3.47 5.77
C ARG A 93 -5.45 -2.66 6.64
N HIS A 94 -6.46 -3.34 7.17
CA HIS A 94 -7.38 -2.72 8.12
C HIS A 94 -6.66 -2.40 9.44
N GLN A 95 -6.96 -1.24 10.05
CA GLN A 95 -6.30 -0.79 11.29
C GLN A 95 -6.44 -1.74 12.50
N HIS A 96 -7.42 -2.65 12.46
CA HIS A 96 -7.61 -3.70 13.47
C HIS A 96 -7.13 -5.07 13.02
N ASN A 97 -6.42 -5.14 11.90
CA ASN A 97 -5.81 -6.38 11.42
C ASN A 97 -4.44 -6.56 12.04
N ILE A 98 -4.41 -7.10 13.25
CA ILE A 98 -3.18 -7.29 14.03
C ILE A 98 -3.09 -8.71 14.58
N ASP A 99 -1.88 -9.26 14.63
CA ASP A 99 -1.57 -10.46 15.39
C ASP A 99 -1.28 -10.06 16.85
N VAL A 100 -2.26 -10.31 17.74
CA VAL A 100 -2.11 -9.97 19.16
C VAL A 100 -1.00 -10.75 19.86
N ASN A 101 -0.56 -11.88 19.28
CA ASN A 101 0.55 -12.65 19.84
C ASN A 101 1.90 -11.93 19.74
N MET A 102 2.01 -10.89 18.92
CA MET A 102 3.21 -10.05 18.85
C MET A 102 3.31 -9.02 19.98
N LEU A 103 2.21 -8.77 20.71
CA LEU A 103 2.20 -7.82 21.83
C LEU A 103 2.91 -8.38 23.06
N LYS A 104 3.44 -7.47 23.91
CA LYS A 104 3.94 -7.80 25.24
C LYS A 104 2.83 -8.41 26.10
N ASP A 105 3.22 -9.28 27.02
CA ASP A 105 2.30 -9.94 27.93
C ASP A 105 1.49 -8.92 28.74
N GLY A 106 0.17 -9.17 28.83
CA GLY A 106 -0.78 -8.27 29.48
C GLY A 106 -1.23 -7.07 28.65
N GLU A 107 -0.68 -6.85 27.47
CA GLU A 107 -1.15 -5.82 26.56
C GLU A 107 -2.23 -6.37 25.62
N SER A 108 -3.18 -5.51 25.23
CA SER A 108 -4.26 -5.84 24.31
C SER A 108 -4.40 -4.78 23.22
N TRP A 109 -4.99 -5.18 22.09
CA TRP A 109 -5.36 -4.24 21.03
C TRP A 109 -6.84 -3.89 21.13
N TYR A 110 -7.19 -2.67 20.74
CA TYR A 110 -8.58 -2.21 20.78
C TYR A 110 -9.34 -2.65 19.50
N GLY A 111 -10.67 -2.82 19.66
CA GLY A 111 -11.56 -3.17 18.56
C GLY A 111 -11.56 -4.66 18.22
N ARG A 112 -12.37 -5.00 17.21
CA ARG A 112 -12.51 -6.38 16.73
C ARG A 112 -11.36 -6.72 15.81
N ILE A 113 -10.60 -7.77 16.15
CA ILE A 113 -9.49 -8.25 15.34
C ILE A 113 -9.99 -8.76 13.98
N HIS A 114 -9.40 -8.25 12.91
CA HIS A 114 -9.67 -8.71 11.56
C HIS A 114 -8.78 -9.92 11.26
N PRO A 115 -9.32 -11.06 10.78
CA PRO A 115 -8.59 -12.33 10.70
C PRO A 115 -7.60 -12.43 9.53
N ALA A 116 -7.69 -11.54 8.52
CA ALA A 116 -6.87 -11.67 7.33
C ALA A 116 -5.36 -11.62 7.63
N GLY A 117 -4.61 -12.57 7.10
CA GLY A 117 -3.15 -12.61 7.22
C GLY A 117 -2.61 -13.07 8.57
N LEU A 118 -3.45 -13.45 9.55
CA LEU A 118 -2.99 -13.92 10.86
C LEU A 118 -2.12 -15.19 10.75
N GLU A 119 -2.53 -16.15 9.95
CA GLU A 119 -1.79 -17.42 9.77
C GLU A 119 -0.41 -17.20 9.13
N THR A 120 -0.32 -16.22 8.24
CA THR A 120 0.92 -15.90 7.51
C THR A 120 1.76 -14.83 8.18
N GLY A 121 1.25 -14.21 9.27
CA GLY A 121 1.91 -13.09 9.93
C GLY A 121 1.95 -11.79 9.11
N THR A 122 1.16 -11.70 8.02
CA THR A 122 1.13 -10.54 7.10
C THR A 122 -0.07 -9.63 7.39
N THR A 123 -0.16 -9.18 8.64
CA THR A 123 -1.20 -8.28 9.15
C THR A 123 -0.82 -6.80 8.95
N LEU A 124 -1.49 -5.88 9.64
CA LEU A 124 -1.14 -4.44 9.64
C LEU A 124 0.33 -4.21 10.03
N PHE A 125 0.79 -4.90 11.07
CA PHE A 125 2.19 -5.00 11.46
C PHE A 125 2.63 -6.42 11.19
N TRP A 126 3.57 -6.60 10.27
CA TRP A 126 3.99 -7.94 9.92
C TRP A 126 4.79 -8.57 11.05
N SER A 127 4.41 -9.75 11.49
CA SER A 127 5.17 -10.56 12.45
C SER A 127 6.13 -11.53 11.77
N LYS A 128 5.80 -11.92 10.52
CA LYS A 128 6.61 -12.85 9.71
C LYS A 128 6.81 -12.34 8.29
N THR A 129 7.90 -12.74 7.68
CA THR A 129 8.12 -12.58 6.24
C THR A 129 7.26 -13.57 5.43
N LYS A 130 7.17 -13.39 4.11
CA LYS A 130 6.48 -14.35 3.23
C LYS A 130 7.08 -15.78 3.29
N GLU A 131 8.33 -15.90 3.68
CA GLU A 131 9.04 -17.19 3.88
C GLU A 131 8.92 -17.70 5.32
N ILE A 132 8.01 -17.11 6.12
CA ILE A 132 7.72 -17.48 7.51
C ILE A 132 8.84 -17.27 8.53
N PHE A 133 9.84 -16.44 8.23
CA PHE A 133 10.82 -16.01 9.22
C PHE A 133 10.24 -14.94 10.14
N GLU A 134 10.49 -15.05 11.44
CA GLU A 134 10.06 -14.06 12.44
C GLU A 134 10.79 -12.72 12.21
N ILE A 135 10.02 -11.64 12.01
CA ILE A 135 10.59 -10.29 11.82
C ILE A 135 11.18 -9.77 13.11
N TYR A 136 10.62 -10.12 14.26
CA TYR A 136 11.07 -9.67 15.58
C TYR A 136 11.53 -10.83 16.44
N SER A 137 12.64 -10.65 17.17
CA SER A 137 13.09 -11.54 18.23
C SER A 137 12.50 -11.16 19.62
N ARG A 138 11.58 -10.17 19.65
CA ARG A 138 10.97 -9.60 20.85
C ARG A 138 9.47 -9.35 20.65
N LYS A 139 8.77 -9.17 21.73
CA LYS A 139 7.40 -8.65 21.72
C LYS A 139 7.40 -7.12 21.58
N LEU A 140 6.40 -6.59 20.89
CA LEU A 140 6.20 -5.16 20.66
C LEU A 140 5.22 -4.58 21.69
N SER A 141 5.43 -3.34 22.10
CA SER A 141 4.48 -2.67 23.00
C SER A 141 3.32 -2.06 22.22
N HIS A 142 2.16 -1.97 22.87
CA HIS A 142 1.01 -1.24 22.34
C HIS A 142 1.36 0.21 21.96
N ASN A 143 2.17 0.88 22.80
CA ASN A 143 2.59 2.25 22.53
C ASN A 143 3.44 2.35 21.26
N GLU A 144 4.37 1.41 21.03
CA GLU A 144 5.18 1.35 19.81
C GLU A 144 4.30 1.22 18.56
N LEU A 145 3.32 0.32 18.59
CA LEU A 145 2.42 0.13 17.46
C LEU A 145 1.51 1.34 17.23
N LYS A 146 1.04 2.02 18.28
CA LYS A 146 0.31 3.29 18.17
C LYS A 146 1.14 4.40 17.53
N GLN A 147 2.43 4.48 17.86
CA GLN A 147 3.33 5.44 17.23
C GLN A 147 3.49 5.18 15.73
N ARG A 148 3.60 3.92 15.31
CA ARG A 148 3.65 3.55 13.89
C ARG A 148 2.34 3.93 13.17
N LEU A 149 1.18 3.69 13.80
CA LEU A 149 -0.11 4.17 13.26
C LEU A 149 -0.10 5.68 13.06
N ALA A 150 0.27 6.44 14.09
CA ALA A 150 0.25 7.90 14.04
C ALA A 150 1.24 8.47 13.03
N LYS A 151 2.42 7.87 12.88
CA LYS A 151 3.48 8.36 11.98
C LYS A 151 3.27 7.95 10.51
N CYS A 152 2.64 6.82 10.26
CA CYS A 152 2.60 6.21 8.93
C CYS A 152 1.18 6.01 8.40
N PHE A 153 0.36 5.25 9.11
CA PHE A 153 -0.97 4.86 8.65
C PHE A 153 -1.93 6.05 8.54
N VAL A 154 -2.02 6.83 9.63
CA VAL A 154 -2.94 7.98 9.70
C VAL A 154 -2.60 9.02 8.63
N PRO A 155 -1.34 9.48 8.45
CA PRO A 155 -1.00 10.46 7.42
C PRO A 155 -1.28 9.94 6.01
N TYR A 156 -0.96 8.68 5.72
CA TYR A 156 -1.22 8.08 4.41
C TYR A 156 -2.72 8.15 4.06
N HIS A 157 -3.57 7.68 4.96
CA HIS A 157 -5.02 7.68 4.73
C HIS A 157 -5.65 9.07 4.76
N GLN A 158 -5.10 10.01 5.53
CA GLN A 158 -5.52 11.41 5.49
C GLN A 158 -5.25 12.03 4.11
N LEU A 159 -4.07 11.78 3.52
CA LEU A 159 -3.74 12.27 2.19
C LEU A 159 -4.59 11.62 1.11
N MET A 160 -4.83 10.30 1.18
CA MET A 160 -5.75 9.60 0.28
C MET A 160 -7.15 10.22 0.33
N THR A 161 -7.65 10.47 1.55
CA THR A 161 -8.96 11.10 1.77
C THR A 161 -9.01 12.53 1.25
N TYR A 162 -8.00 13.34 1.54
CA TYR A 162 -7.90 14.73 1.08
C TYR A 162 -7.96 14.82 -0.44
N HIS A 163 -7.11 14.05 -1.16
CA HIS A 163 -7.08 14.11 -2.61
C HIS A 163 -8.34 13.57 -3.27
N THR A 164 -8.91 12.47 -2.76
CA THR A 164 -10.19 11.95 -3.28
C THR A 164 -11.34 12.92 -3.09
N GLN A 165 -11.43 13.57 -1.92
CA GLN A 165 -12.45 14.61 -1.68
C GLN A 165 -12.28 15.80 -2.62
N LYS A 166 -11.04 16.27 -2.81
CA LYS A 166 -10.74 17.39 -3.72
C LYS A 166 -11.05 17.03 -5.17
N MET A 167 -10.74 15.82 -5.63
CA MET A 167 -11.11 15.32 -6.95
C MET A 167 -12.63 15.26 -7.11
N HIS A 168 -13.34 14.74 -6.11
CA HIS A 168 -14.80 14.69 -6.14
C HIS A 168 -15.43 16.10 -6.21
N GLN A 169 -14.90 17.05 -5.45
CA GLN A 169 -15.36 18.44 -5.51
C GLN A 169 -15.16 19.08 -6.88
N ASN A 170 -14.02 18.79 -7.55
CA ASN A 170 -13.68 19.39 -8.84
C ASN A 170 -14.37 18.72 -10.03
N HIS A 171 -14.65 17.42 -9.94
CA HIS A 171 -15.09 16.58 -11.08
C HIS A 171 -16.38 15.81 -10.83
N GLY A 172 -16.95 15.87 -9.62
CA GLY A 172 -18.11 15.03 -9.24
C GLY A 172 -17.79 13.55 -9.07
N LYS A 173 -16.53 13.17 -9.25
CA LYS A 173 -16.02 11.78 -9.16
C LYS A 173 -14.55 11.75 -8.79
N ALA A 174 -14.10 10.60 -8.27
CA ALA A 174 -12.70 10.31 -8.03
C ALA A 174 -12.45 8.82 -8.31
N PHE A 175 -11.33 8.52 -8.97
CA PHE A 175 -10.87 7.16 -9.22
C PHE A 175 -9.55 6.94 -8.50
N ILE A 176 -9.38 5.76 -7.92
CA ILE A 176 -8.12 5.34 -7.28
C ILE A 176 -7.59 4.14 -8.06
N LEU A 177 -6.32 4.21 -8.44
CA LEU A 177 -5.56 3.08 -8.92
C LEU A 177 -4.51 2.74 -7.85
N ASP A 178 -4.71 1.61 -7.16
CA ASP A 178 -3.79 1.10 -6.15
C ASP A 178 -2.76 0.19 -6.82
N CYS A 179 -1.53 0.68 -6.92
CA CYS A 179 -0.49 0.12 -7.78
C CYS A 179 0.39 -0.86 -7.00
N HIS A 180 0.45 -2.08 -7.49
CA HIS A 180 1.21 -3.18 -6.88
C HIS A 180 2.05 -3.92 -7.92
N SER A 181 2.98 -4.73 -7.44
CA SER A 181 3.64 -5.77 -8.22
C SER A 181 3.23 -7.16 -7.74
N MET A 182 3.40 -8.14 -8.61
CA MET A 182 3.20 -9.54 -8.26
C MET A 182 4.31 -10.41 -8.86
N THR A 183 4.57 -11.54 -8.22
CA THR A 183 5.52 -12.51 -8.76
C THR A 183 4.96 -13.19 -10.01
N GLN A 184 5.82 -13.46 -11.01
CA GLN A 184 5.44 -14.11 -12.26
C GLN A 184 4.77 -15.48 -12.07
N PHE A 185 5.15 -16.20 -11.03
CA PHE A 185 4.63 -17.54 -10.77
C PHE A 185 3.87 -17.62 -9.44
N ASP A 186 2.82 -18.45 -9.44
CA ASP A 186 2.10 -18.77 -8.22
C ASP A 186 2.86 -19.81 -7.39
N SER A 187 3.38 -19.39 -6.24
CA SER A 187 4.09 -20.28 -5.33
C SER A 187 3.20 -21.34 -4.65
N LYS A 188 1.88 -21.10 -4.61
CA LYS A 188 0.91 -21.99 -3.93
C LYS A 188 0.40 -23.14 -4.81
N LYS A 189 0.62 -23.09 -6.12
CA LYS A 189 0.14 -24.14 -7.04
C LYS A 189 1.28 -25.08 -7.45
N ARG A 190 1.08 -26.38 -7.25
CA ARG A 190 1.96 -27.41 -7.85
C ARG A 190 1.97 -27.20 -9.37
N GLY A 191 3.16 -27.07 -9.98
CA GLY A 191 3.32 -26.90 -11.42
C GLY A 191 3.60 -25.45 -11.87
N ARG A 192 3.90 -24.52 -10.95
CA ARG A 192 4.33 -23.13 -11.26
C ARG A 192 3.50 -22.50 -12.39
N LYS A 193 2.17 -22.41 -12.19
CA LYS A 193 1.32 -21.75 -13.18
C LYS A 193 1.74 -20.29 -13.29
N GLU A 194 2.04 -19.87 -14.50
CA GLU A 194 2.31 -18.47 -14.82
C GLU A 194 1.08 -17.60 -14.55
N ARG A 195 1.33 -16.42 -14.03
CA ARG A 195 0.29 -15.40 -13.77
C ARG A 195 0.09 -14.56 -15.02
N PRO A 196 -1.07 -13.94 -15.20
CA PRO A 196 -1.22 -12.89 -16.19
C PRO A 196 -0.20 -11.78 -15.91
N GLN A 197 0.15 -11.03 -16.94
CA GLN A 197 1.08 -9.91 -16.79
C GLN A 197 0.45 -8.78 -15.94
N ILE A 198 -0.86 -8.57 -16.12
CA ILE A 198 -1.65 -7.60 -15.35
C ILE A 198 -2.87 -8.31 -14.77
N ASP A 199 -3.14 -8.09 -13.49
CA ASP A 199 -4.36 -8.58 -12.82
C ASP A 199 -5.06 -7.41 -12.14
N ILE A 200 -6.24 -7.06 -12.61
CA ILE A 200 -7.05 -5.96 -12.09
C ILE A 200 -7.93 -6.49 -10.97
N GLY A 201 -7.71 -6.02 -9.77
CA GLY A 201 -8.52 -6.39 -8.61
C GLY A 201 -9.56 -5.34 -8.27
N ASP A 202 -10.86 -5.64 -8.48
CA ASP A 202 -11.98 -4.78 -8.11
C ASP A 202 -12.81 -5.34 -6.94
N ARG A 203 -12.30 -6.38 -6.27
CA ARG A 203 -12.98 -7.09 -5.19
C ARG A 203 -14.34 -7.66 -5.60
N ASN A 204 -14.43 -8.22 -6.80
CA ASN A 204 -15.66 -8.73 -7.42
C ASN A 204 -16.76 -7.66 -7.49
N GLY A 205 -16.42 -6.48 -7.98
CA GLY A 205 -17.33 -5.35 -8.17
C GLY A 205 -17.64 -4.55 -6.88
N GLN A 206 -16.97 -4.85 -5.76
CA GLN A 206 -17.16 -4.10 -4.51
C GLN A 206 -16.23 -2.88 -4.39
N GLY A 207 -15.14 -2.86 -5.15
CA GLY A 207 -14.14 -1.80 -5.10
C GLY A 207 -14.42 -0.64 -6.05
N CYS A 208 -14.97 -0.93 -7.23
CA CYS A 208 -15.33 0.05 -8.24
C CYS A 208 -16.41 -0.51 -9.18
N SER A 209 -16.90 0.32 -10.13
CA SER A 209 -17.80 -0.16 -11.18
C SER A 209 -17.09 -1.08 -12.16
N LEU A 210 -17.83 -2.01 -12.75
CA LEU A 210 -17.30 -2.91 -13.79
C LEU A 210 -16.74 -2.11 -14.99
N GLU A 211 -17.45 -1.05 -15.40
CA GLU A 211 -17.01 -0.15 -16.49
C GLU A 211 -15.59 0.41 -16.22
N TYR A 212 -15.28 0.77 -14.97
CA TYR A 212 -13.95 1.25 -14.62
C TYR A 212 -12.90 0.14 -14.70
N SER A 213 -13.20 -1.05 -14.17
CA SER A 213 -12.30 -2.19 -14.25
C SER A 213 -12.01 -2.61 -15.69
N GLU A 214 -13.06 -2.65 -16.52
CA GLU A 214 -12.93 -2.96 -17.95
C GLU A 214 -12.12 -1.90 -18.70
N CYS A 215 -12.37 -0.61 -18.44
CA CYS A 215 -11.59 0.48 -19.04
C CYS A 215 -10.09 0.36 -18.74
N VAL A 216 -9.72 0.02 -17.50
CA VAL A 216 -8.32 -0.20 -17.12
C VAL A 216 -7.76 -1.44 -17.80
N ALA A 217 -8.52 -2.55 -17.80
CA ALA A 217 -8.10 -3.80 -18.43
C ALA A 217 -7.89 -3.65 -19.95
N ASP A 218 -8.83 -2.98 -20.64
CA ASP A 218 -8.75 -2.71 -22.08
C ASP A 218 -7.54 -1.83 -22.42
N SER A 219 -7.23 -0.86 -21.55
CA SER A 219 -6.05 0.00 -21.73
C SER A 219 -4.76 -0.81 -21.77
N PHE A 220 -4.57 -1.76 -20.86
CA PHE A 220 -3.40 -2.64 -20.86
C PHE A 220 -3.44 -3.67 -22.00
N SER A 221 -4.61 -4.26 -22.26
CA SER A 221 -4.78 -5.23 -23.36
C SER A 221 -4.47 -4.61 -24.72
N SER A 222 -4.86 -3.36 -24.95
CA SER A 222 -4.56 -2.63 -26.19
C SER A 222 -3.06 -2.40 -26.41
N LEU A 223 -2.26 -2.45 -25.35
CA LEU A 223 -0.79 -2.40 -25.38
C LEU A 223 -0.15 -3.78 -25.54
N GLY A 224 -0.95 -4.85 -25.64
CA GLY A 224 -0.48 -6.22 -25.86
C GLY A 224 -0.19 -7.03 -24.58
N TYR A 225 -0.58 -6.53 -23.41
CA TYR A 225 -0.44 -7.28 -22.17
C TYR A 225 -1.52 -8.36 -22.01
N ASP A 226 -1.15 -9.50 -21.39
CA ASP A 226 -2.11 -10.49 -20.91
C ASP A 226 -2.74 -9.99 -19.61
N VAL A 227 -4.07 -9.71 -19.67
CA VAL A 227 -4.80 -9.05 -18.58
C VAL A 227 -5.94 -9.92 -18.10
N THR A 228 -6.12 -9.98 -16.78
CA THR A 228 -7.31 -10.57 -16.15
C THR A 228 -7.94 -9.59 -15.17
N ILE A 229 -9.24 -9.79 -14.90
CA ILE A 229 -9.98 -9.10 -13.83
C ILE A 229 -10.32 -10.13 -12.76
N ASN A 230 -9.92 -9.87 -11.50
CA ASN A 230 -10.10 -10.77 -10.36
C ASN A 230 -9.62 -12.20 -10.63
N GLY A 231 -8.55 -12.35 -11.39
CA GLY A 231 -8.01 -13.67 -11.74
C GLY A 231 -7.54 -14.46 -10.52
N ARG A 232 -7.28 -13.77 -9.39
CA ARG A 232 -6.69 -14.37 -8.19
C ARG A 232 -7.05 -13.74 -6.85
N PHE A 233 -7.88 -12.73 -6.81
CA PHE A 233 -8.31 -12.04 -5.59
C PHE A 233 -9.75 -12.34 -5.24
#